data_88da35381e358d9d687d46c38a4d7365
#
_entry.id   88da35381e358d9d687d46c38a4d7365
#
_cell.length_a   1.000
_cell.length_b   1.000
_cell.length_c   1.000
_cell.angle_alpha   90.00
_cell.angle_beta   90.00
_cell.angle_gamma   90.00
#
_symmetry.space_group_name_H-M   'P 1'
#
loop_
_entity.id
_entity.type
_entity.pdbx_description
1 polymer ?
#
loop_
_entity_poly.entity_id
_entity_poly.type
_entity_poly.pdbx_seq_one_letter_code
_entity_poly.pdbx_strand_id
1 'polypeptide(L)'
;MVKLIIGHKGSGKTKKLVEAVNTITERSHGNVVCIEKGETLNFSVTHKARLINIETYGISGFDAFYGMLCGICAGNYDVTDIFADATLKIVGKDFEHLCDFFDRVQALSEETNTNFCFTVSADEEELPAKIFDFAERY
;
A
#
# COMPACT_ATOMS: atom_id res chain seq x y z
N MET A 1 -1.38 4.32 -10.87
CA MET A 1 -2.47 4.87 -10.04
C MET A 1 -2.23 4.51 -8.58
N VAL A 2 -2.40 5.48 -7.71
CA VAL A 2 -2.26 5.28 -6.25
C VAL A 2 -3.61 5.57 -5.61
N LYS A 3 -4.12 4.63 -4.82
CA LYS A 3 -5.40 4.78 -4.10
C LYS A 3 -5.19 4.68 -2.60
N LEU A 4 -5.97 5.43 -1.85
CA LEU A 4 -5.93 5.46 -0.39
C LEU A 4 -7.27 5.04 0.19
N ILE A 5 -7.23 4.09 1.12
CA ILE A 5 -8.35 3.75 1.98
C ILE A 5 -8.14 4.50 3.30
N ILE A 6 -8.91 5.56 3.51
CA ILE A 6 -8.74 6.49 4.62
C ILE A 6 -9.84 6.29 5.64
N GLY A 7 -9.51 6.43 6.90
CA GLY A 7 -10.47 6.38 7.99
C GLY A 7 -9.76 6.24 9.32
N HIS A 8 -10.46 6.56 10.40
CA HIS A 8 -9.92 6.37 11.74
C HIS A 8 -9.77 4.88 12.07
N LYS A 9 -9.04 4.58 13.13
CA LYS A 9 -8.85 3.21 13.62
C LYS A 9 -10.22 2.57 13.89
N GLY A 10 -10.42 1.35 13.41
CA GLY A 10 -11.67 0.61 13.58
C GLY A 10 -12.75 0.92 12.56
N SER A 11 -12.46 1.69 11.50
CA SER A 11 -13.43 2.05 10.46
C SER A 11 -13.62 0.99 9.37
N GLY A 12 -12.93 -0.15 9.46
CA GLY A 12 -13.06 -1.23 8.49
C GLY A 12 -12.12 -1.14 7.30
N LYS A 13 -11.03 -0.38 7.39
CA LYS A 13 -10.06 -0.22 6.30
C LYS A 13 -9.39 -1.53 5.90
N THR A 14 -8.95 -2.31 6.88
CA THR A 14 -8.28 -3.59 6.62
C THR A 14 -9.19 -4.56 5.88
N LYS A 15 -10.45 -4.65 6.30
CA LYS A 15 -11.44 -5.50 5.63
C LYS A 15 -11.62 -5.08 4.18
N LYS A 16 -11.73 -3.78 3.93
CA LYS A 16 -11.88 -3.23 2.59
C LYS A 16 -10.67 -3.54 1.71
N LEU A 17 -9.46 -3.42 2.28
CA LEU A 17 -8.23 -3.75 1.57
C LEU A 17 -8.19 -5.24 1.23
N VAL A 18 -8.53 -6.12 2.15
CA VAL A 18 -8.54 -7.58 1.92
C VAL A 18 -9.52 -7.94 0.80
N GLU A 19 -10.71 -7.37 0.80
CA GLU A 19 -11.67 -7.57 -0.27
C GLU A 19 -11.11 -7.13 -1.61
N ALA A 20 -10.45 -5.99 -1.66
CA ALA A 20 -9.81 -5.48 -2.87
C ALA A 20 -8.68 -6.40 -3.36
N VAL A 21 -7.82 -6.85 -2.45
CA VAL A 21 -6.74 -7.80 -2.78
C VAL A 21 -7.30 -9.05 -3.43
N ASN A 22 -8.30 -9.66 -2.79
CA ASN A 22 -8.87 -10.92 -3.26
C ASN A 22 -9.58 -10.75 -4.60
N THR A 23 -10.31 -9.65 -4.78
CA THR A 23 -11.01 -9.36 -6.04
C THR A 23 -10.03 -9.12 -7.18
N ILE A 24 -9.02 -8.28 -6.95
CA ILE A 24 -8.03 -7.94 -7.98
C ILE A 24 -7.20 -9.18 -8.34
N THR A 25 -6.83 -10.00 -7.36
CA THR A 25 -6.07 -11.22 -7.61
C THR A 25 -6.80 -12.17 -8.57
N GLU A 26 -8.11 -12.29 -8.44
CA GLU A 26 -8.92 -13.12 -9.34
C GLU A 26 -8.93 -12.61 -10.78
N ARG A 27 -8.77 -11.29 -10.98
CA ARG A 27 -8.83 -10.64 -12.29
C ARG A 27 -7.48 -10.39 -12.92
N SER A 28 -6.43 -10.33 -12.12
CA SER A 28 -5.09 -9.98 -12.60
C SER A 28 -4.50 -11.10 -13.45
N HIS A 29 -3.84 -10.70 -14.53
CA HIS A 29 -3.04 -11.60 -15.35
C HIS A 29 -1.57 -11.65 -14.91
N GLY A 30 -1.24 -10.93 -13.85
CA GLY A 30 0.09 -10.88 -13.27
C GLY A 30 0.08 -11.19 -11.79
N ASN A 31 1.06 -10.68 -11.08
CA ASN A 31 1.24 -10.92 -9.66
C ASN A 31 0.68 -9.79 -8.83
N VAL A 32 0.02 -10.13 -7.75
CA VAL A 32 -0.50 -9.19 -6.75
C VAL A 32 0.26 -9.38 -5.45
N VAL A 33 0.72 -8.28 -4.87
CA VAL A 33 1.48 -8.27 -3.62
C VAL A 33 0.68 -7.53 -2.56
N CYS A 34 0.60 -8.11 -1.36
CA CYS A 34 -0.02 -7.48 -0.20
C CYS A 34 1.02 -7.40 0.93
N ILE A 35 1.24 -6.21 1.44
CA ILE A 35 2.23 -5.95 2.49
C ILE A 35 1.48 -5.63 3.79
N GLU A 36 1.90 -6.23 4.89
CA GLU A 36 1.41 -5.88 6.21
C GLU A 36 2.55 -5.83 7.21
N LYS A 37 2.31 -5.18 8.33
CA LYS A 37 3.20 -5.24 9.49
C LYS A 37 2.62 -6.25 10.47
N GLY A 38 3.16 -7.48 10.44
CA GLY A 38 2.66 -8.59 11.22
C GLY A 38 2.10 -9.72 10.37
N GLU A 39 1.35 -10.61 10.98
CA GLU A 39 0.83 -11.82 10.35
C GLU A 39 -0.68 -11.99 10.53
N THR A 40 -1.42 -10.88 10.56
CA THR A 40 -2.86 -10.91 10.84
C THR A 40 -3.71 -11.30 9.63
N LEU A 41 -3.17 -11.19 8.41
CA LEU A 41 -3.91 -11.40 7.17
C LEU A 41 -3.71 -12.79 6.55
N ASN A 42 -2.96 -13.67 7.19
CA ASN A 42 -2.60 -14.99 6.64
C ASN A 42 -3.79 -15.83 6.19
N PHE A 43 -4.91 -15.74 6.89
CA PHE A 43 -6.10 -16.54 6.58
C PHE A 43 -7.16 -15.78 5.78
N SER A 44 -6.98 -14.46 5.61
CA SER A 44 -7.95 -13.60 4.95
C SER A 44 -7.59 -13.32 3.51
N VAL A 45 -6.29 -13.21 3.21
CA VAL A 45 -5.78 -12.93 1.87
C VAL A 45 -5.59 -14.24 1.11
N THR A 46 -6.05 -14.29 -0.13
CA THR A 46 -5.90 -15.46 -1.00
C THR A 46 -4.43 -15.85 -1.17
N HIS A 47 -4.14 -17.14 -1.20
CA HIS A 47 -2.78 -17.67 -1.41
C HIS A 47 -2.24 -17.37 -2.81
N LYS A 48 -3.06 -16.94 -3.75
CA LYS A 48 -2.63 -16.51 -5.08
C LYS A 48 -1.93 -15.16 -5.05
N ALA A 49 -2.16 -14.34 -4.01
CA ALA A 49 -1.42 -13.10 -3.78
C ALA A 49 -0.19 -13.39 -2.93
N ARG A 50 0.89 -12.65 -3.18
CA ARG A 50 2.08 -12.71 -2.31
C ARG A 50 1.84 -11.85 -1.08
N LEU A 51 1.72 -12.46 0.09
CA LEU A 51 1.59 -11.75 1.35
C LEU A 51 2.98 -11.60 1.98
N ILE A 52 3.36 -10.36 2.30
CA ILE A 52 4.67 -10.04 2.87
C ILE A 52 4.49 -9.40 4.24
N ASN A 53 5.07 -10.02 5.26
CA ASN A 53 5.22 -9.40 6.57
C ASN A 53 6.48 -8.54 6.58
N ILE A 54 6.31 -7.22 6.61
CA ILE A 54 7.42 -6.27 6.50
C ILE A 54 8.37 -6.35 7.70
N GLU A 55 7.90 -6.84 8.85
CA GLU A 55 8.74 -7.01 10.04
C GLU A 55 9.84 -8.05 9.83
N THR A 56 9.57 -9.06 9.00
CA THR A 56 10.56 -10.08 8.67
C THR A 56 11.84 -9.48 8.09
N TYR A 57 11.72 -8.37 7.37
CA TYR A 57 12.83 -7.73 6.68
C TYR A 57 13.35 -6.48 7.39
N GLY A 58 12.79 -6.19 8.58
CA GLY A 58 13.24 -5.04 9.38
C GLY A 58 13.04 -3.69 8.74
N ILE A 59 12.04 -3.56 7.87
CA ILE A 59 11.79 -2.33 7.13
C ILE A 59 10.90 -1.40 7.94
N SER A 60 11.36 -0.15 8.09
CA SER A 60 10.67 0.89 8.85
C SER A 60 11.06 2.25 8.27
N GLY A 61 10.11 3.18 8.25
CA GLY A 61 10.33 4.53 7.74
C GLY A 61 10.11 4.68 6.25
N PHE A 62 10.06 5.94 5.81
CA PHE A 62 9.68 6.28 4.43
C PHE A 62 10.67 5.76 3.39
N ASP A 63 11.96 6.00 3.59
CA ASP A 63 12.96 5.66 2.57
C ASP A 63 13.11 4.15 2.41
N ALA A 64 13.12 3.43 3.53
CA ALA A 64 13.23 1.96 3.49
C ALA A 64 12.00 1.35 2.83
N PHE A 65 10.80 1.84 3.16
CA PHE A 65 9.57 1.34 2.56
C PHE A 65 9.50 1.65 1.08
N TYR A 66 9.83 2.87 0.68
CA TYR A 66 9.87 3.24 -0.73
C TYR A 66 10.87 2.37 -1.50
N GLY A 67 12.06 2.15 -0.94
CA GLY A 67 13.07 1.28 -1.54
C GLY A 67 12.57 -0.15 -1.75
N MET A 68 11.80 -0.67 -0.78
CA MET A 68 11.19 -1.99 -0.90
C MET A 68 10.19 -2.03 -2.06
N LEU A 69 9.32 -1.02 -2.19
CA LEU A 69 8.36 -0.93 -3.29
C LEU A 69 9.08 -0.90 -4.64
N CYS A 70 10.14 -0.10 -4.74
CA CYS A 70 10.97 -0.06 -5.94
C CYS A 70 11.58 -1.43 -6.25
N GLY A 71 12.09 -2.11 -5.22
CA GLY A 71 12.70 -3.44 -5.38
C GLY A 71 11.71 -4.49 -5.87
N ILE A 72 10.49 -4.46 -5.36
CA ILE A 72 9.43 -5.36 -5.82
C ILE A 72 9.15 -5.14 -7.31
N CYS A 73 8.98 -3.88 -7.72
CA CYS A 73 8.72 -3.54 -9.11
C CYS A 73 9.90 -3.85 -10.03
N ALA A 74 11.13 -3.57 -9.57
CA ALA A 74 12.33 -3.82 -10.36
C ALA A 74 12.62 -5.31 -10.51
N GLY A 75 12.29 -6.09 -9.51
CA GLY A 75 12.56 -7.53 -9.49
C GLY A 75 11.53 -8.39 -10.20
N ASN A 76 10.37 -7.84 -10.54
CA ASN A 76 9.28 -8.62 -11.12
C ASN A 76 8.38 -7.75 -12.00
N TYR A 77 8.56 -7.84 -13.31
CA TYR A 77 7.75 -7.09 -14.29
C TYR A 77 6.29 -7.54 -14.34
N ASP A 78 5.96 -8.69 -13.77
CA ASP A 78 4.59 -9.21 -13.78
C ASP A 78 3.73 -8.69 -12.64
N VAL A 79 4.29 -7.90 -11.72
CA VAL A 79 3.52 -7.28 -10.64
C VAL A 79 2.58 -6.23 -11.22
N THR A 80 1.28 -6.40 -10.98
CA THR A 80 0.24 -5.48 -11.46
C THR A 80 -0.28 -4.57 -10.36
N ASP A 81 -0.32 -5.07 -9.13
CA ASP A 81 -0.91 -4.35 -8.00
C ASP A 81 -0.13 -4.63 -6.72
N ILE A 82 0.09 -3.58 -5.93
CA ILE A 82 0.69 -3.68 -4.60
C ILE A 82 -0.25 -3.02 -3.59
N PHE A 83 -0.61 -3.76 -2.57
CA PHE A 83 -1.45 -3.29 -1.46
C PHE A 83 -0.61 -3.23 -0.20
N ALA A 84 -0.85 -2.23 0.65
CA ALA A 84 -0.17 -2.13 1.93
C ALA A 84 -1.14 -1.74 3.04
N ASP A 85 -1.20 -2.57 4.07
CA ASP A 85 -2.04 -2.30 5.23
C ASP A 85 -1.24 -1.62 6.33
N ALA A 86 -1.91 -0.66 6.97
CA ALA A 86 -1.41 0.11 8.09
C ALA A 86 -0.16 0.91 7.76
N THR A 87 -0.22 1.72 6.70
CA THR A 87 0.89 2.53 6.21
C THR A 87 1.56 3.34 7.32
N LEU A 88 0.79 4.00 8.19
CA LEU A 88 1.35 4.84 9.26
C LEU A 88 2.10 4.03 10.32
N LYS A 89 1.80 2.75 10.48
CA LYS A 89 2.57 1.86 11.36
C LYS A 89 3.95 1.55 10.78
N ILE A 90 4.10 1.65 9.48
CA ILE A 90 5.36 1.38 8.78
C ILE A 90 6.22 2.64 8.72
N VAL A 91 5.63 3.77 8.34
CA VAL A 91 6.38 5.00 8.03
C VAL A 91 6.28 6.08 9.12
N GLY A 92 5.32 5.98 10.03
CA GLY A 92 5.09 7.01 11.05
C GLY A 92 4.02 8.02 10.61
N LYS A 93 3.80 9.03 11.47
CA LYS A 93 2.69 9.99 11.33
C LYS A 93 3.11 11.37 10.84
N ASP A 94 4.25 11.49 10.18
CA ASP A 94 4.66 12.76 9.57
C ASP A 94 3.92 12.93 8.24
N PHE A 95 2.83 13.69 8.26
CA PHE A 95 1.96 13.82 7.09
C PHE A 95 2.59 14.61 5.94
N GLU A 96 3.54 15.50 6.22
CA GLU A 96 4.28 16.19 5.16
C GLU A 96 5.18 15.21 4.40
N HIS A 97 5.93 14.38 5.12
CA HIS A 97 6.73 13.32 4.51
C HIS A 97 5.84 12.28 3.82
N LEU A 98 4.63 12.04 4.36
CA LEU A 98 3.68 11.13 3.72
C LEU A 98 3.26 11.63 2.34
N CYS A 99 3.05 12.94 2.18
CA CYS A 99 2.75 13.53 0.87
C CYS A 99 3.92 13.33 -0.10
N ASP A 100 5.14 13.59 0.34
CA ASP A 100 6.34 13.37 -0.48
C ASP A 100 6.49 11.90 -0.87
N PHE A 101 6.18 11.01 0.05
CA PHE A 101 6.19 9.57 -0.20
C PHE A 101 5.20 9.19 -1.31
N PHE A 102 3.96 9.67 -1.22
CA PHE A 102 2.96 9.35 -2.25
C PHE A 102 3.26 10.01 -3.60
N ASP A 103 3.90 11.18 -3.61
CA ASP A 103 4.40 11.77 -4.85
C ASP A 103 5.39 10.82 -5.54
N ARG A 104 6.34 10.29 -4.77
CA ARG A 104 7.32 9.32 -5.29
C ARG A 104 6.66 8.03 -5.73
N VAL A 105 5.70 7.51 -4.97
CA VAL A 105 4.98 6.28 -5.31
C VAL A 105 4.15 6.47 -6.59
N GLN A 106 3.55 7.64 -6.78
CA GLN A 106 2.82 7.93 -8.01
C GLN A 106 3.76 7.89 -9.23
N ALA A 107 4.93 8.49 -9.12
CA ALA A 107 5.92 8.44 -10.20
C ALA A 107 6.36 6.99 -10.48
N LEU A 108 6.57 6.19 -9.44
CA LEU A 108 6.89 4.77 -9.57
C LEU A 108 5.75 4.01 -10.26
N SER A 109 4.52 4.30 -9.88
CA SER A 109 3.33 3.69 -10.47
C SER A 109 3.25 3.92 -11.98
N GLU A 110 3.50 5.15 -12.40
CA GLU A 110 3.51 5.51 -13.82
C GLU A 110 4.65 4.83 -14.58
N GLU A 111 5.84 4.83 -14.00
CA GLU A 111 7.03 4.25 -14.64
C GLU A 111 6.91 2.74 -14.81
N THR A 112 6.31 2.05 -13.85
CA THR A 112 6.25 0.58 -13.82
C THR A 112 4.89 0.02 -14.27
N ASN A 113 3.92 0.89 -14.49
CA ASN A 113 2.53 0.52 -14.77
C ASN A 113 1.96 -0.41 -13.69
N THR A 114 2.24 -0.08 -12.43
CA THR A 114 1.80 -0.84 -11.26
C THR A 114 0.80 0.00 -10.47
N ASN A 115 -0.30 -0.59 -10.04
CA ASN A 115 -1.28 0.07 -9.18
C ASN A 115 -0.90 -0.14 -7.71
N PHE A 116 -1.10 0.90 -6.90
CA PHE A 116 -0.84 0.86 -5.47
C PHE A 116 -2.11 1.22 -4.70
N CYS A 117 -2.32 0.55 -3.57
CA CYS A 117 -3.40 0.86 -2.65
C CYS A 117 -2.90 0.77 -1.21
N PHE A 118 -3.10 1.83 -0.44
CA PHE A 118 -2.63 1.93 0.95
C PHE A 118 -3.79 2.20 1.88
N THR A 119 -3.80 1.57 3.06
CA THR A 119 -4.66 2.02 4.14
C THR A 119 -3.94 3.08 4.97
N VAL A 120 -4.65 4.13 5.34
CA VAL A 120 -4.12 5.24 6.13
C VAL A 120 -5.06 5.49 7.31
N SER A 121 -4.59 5.22 8.54
CA SER A 121 -5.37 5.39 9.77
C SER A 121 -5.33 6.84 10.22
N ALA A 122 -6.09 7.68 9.53
CA ALA A 122 -6.27 9.09 9.86
C ALA A 122 -7.63 9.52 9.32
N ASP A 123 -8.23 10.52 9.96
CA ASP A 123 -9.40 11.16 9.37
C ASP A 123 -8.94 12.07 8.21
N GLU A 124 -9.80 12.23 7.22
CA GLU A 124 -9.44 13.02 6.04
C GLU A 124 -9.01 14.45 6.41
N GLU A 125 -9.64 15.03 7.43
CA GLU A 125 -9.33 16.38 7.89
C GLU A 125 -7.92 16.52 8.48
N GLU A 126 -7.35 15.42 8.96
CA GLU A 126 -5.97 15.40 9.49
C GLU A 126 -4.92 15.42 8.38
N LEU A 127 -5.29 15.00 7.18
CA LEU A 127 -4.36 14.87 6.07
C LEU A 127 -4.22 16.19 5.31
N PRO A 128 -2.99 16.57 4.90
CA PRO A 128 -2.83 17.72 4.02
C PRO A 128 -3.61 17.52 2.71
N ALA A 129 -4.33 18.56 2.27
CA ALA A 129 -5.15 18.48 1.05
C ALA A 129 -4.32 18.08 -0.17
N LYS A 130 -3.05 18.49 -0.22
CA LYS A 130 -2.15 18.18 -1.35
C LYS A 130 -1.88 16.69 -1.53
N ILE A 131 -2.21 15.84 -0.53
CA ILE A 131 -2.04 14.38 -0.68
C ILE A 131 -2.86 13.86 -1.87
N PHE A 132 -4.00 14.50 -2.15
CA PHE A 132 -4.88 14.12 -3.25
C PHE A 132 -4.41 14.62 -4.62
N ASP A 133 -3.30 15.37 -4.67
CA ASP A 133 -2.61 15.65 -5.93
C ASP A 133 -1.86 14.40 -6.43
N PHE A 134 -1.55 13.47 -5.53
CA PHE A 134 -0.71 12.28 -5.81
C PHE A 134 -1.49 10.98 -5.72
N ALA A 135 -2.63 10.98 -5.05
CA ALA A 135 -3.39 9.76 -4.78
C ALA A 135 -4.89 10.04 -4.82
N GLU A 136 -5.67 9.00 -5.09
CA GLU A 136 -7.12 9.07 -5.11
C GLU A 136 -7.71 8.34 -3.90
N ARG A 137 -8.91 8.71 -3.49
CA ARG A 137 -9.67 7.91 -2.53
C ARG A 137 -10.11 6.61 -3.20
N TYR A 138 -10.03 5.54 -2.42
CA TYR A 138 -10.54 4.24 -2.86
C TYR A 138 -12.06 4.24 -2.96
#